data_917c81f2ad8c8573f57ea2e1882a2053
#
_entry.id   917c81f2ad8c8573f57ea2e1882a2053
#
_cell.length_a   1.000
_cell.length_b   1.000
_cell.length_c   1.000
_cell.angle_alpha   90.00
_cell.angle_beta   90.00
_cell.angle_gamma   90.00
#
_symmetry.space_group_name_H-M   'P 1'
#
loop_
_entity.id
_entity.type
_entity.pdbx_description
1 polymer ?
#
loop_
_entity_poly.entity_id
_entity_poly.type
_entity_poly.pdbx_seq_one_letter_code
_entity_poly.pdbx_strand_id
1 'polypeptide(L)'
;MTERRPRGLTLALREQAAARNPRPYRAGSPLLTVGVDIGGTKVAAGVVDRDGHVLEETRRETPDKSKSPQVVEDTIVEAVLDLSERHDIYAVGVGAAGFVDVTRSSVLFAPHLSWRHEPLRDAISRRLRLPVVVENDANAAVWAEWRFGAGREETHLVCVNLGTGIGGAMLVNGALQRGRFGVAGEFGHMQVVPDGRRCECGNRGCWEQYASGNALVREARELAAADSPVAHRWLERAGGDVQRINGPLITELAQEGDDAAVELIGDVGRWLGVGIANLAAAFDPGTFVIGGGLSDADELLLAPAREAFQRQLTGRRHRPEAAIVRARLGNTAGLVGAADLARPFARRFRRARARARDRRERLLQGRDA
;
A
#
# COMPACT_ATOMS: atom_id res chain seq x y z
N MET A 1 26.69 -25.44 17.58
CA MET A 1 27.41 -24.60 16.60
C MET A 1 26.79 -23.23 16.66
N THR A 2 27.45 -22.28 17.30
CA THR A 2 26.95 -20.89 17.49
C THR A 2 27.33 -20.07 16.25
N GLU A 3 26.37 -19.77 15.41
CA GLU A 3 26.57 -18.87 14.27
C GLU A 3 26.91 -17.45 14.76
N ARG A 4 28.10 -17.01 14.40
CA ARG A 4 28.54 -15.64 14.64
C ARG A 4 27.78 -14.70 13.73
N ARG A 5 26.92 -13.82 14.30
CA ARG A 5 26.25 -12.72 13.64
C ARG A 5 27.28 -11.85 12.90
N PRO A 6 26.99 -11.38 11.68
CA PRO A 6 27.83 -10.39 10.99
C PRO A 6 27.77 -9.05 11.74
N ARG A 7 28.74 -8.81 12.62
CA ARG A 7 28.82 -7.61 13.47
C ARG A 7 29.21 -6.33 12.72
N GLY A 8 29.69 -6.42 11.49
CA GLY A 8 30.30 -5.29 10.80
C GLY A 8 29.30 -4.26 10.24
N LEU A 9 28.26 -4.72 9.56
CA LEU A 9 27.30 -3.81 8.90
C LEU A 9 26.44 -3.04 9.90
N THR A 10 26.01 -3.72 10.97
CA THR A 10 25.18 -3.12 12.05
C THR A 10 25.94 -2.07 12.85
N LEU A 11 27.27 -2.20 12.98
CA LEU A 11 28.10 -1.22 13.69
C LEU A 11 28.33 0.02 12.86
N ALA A 12 28.61 -0.11 11.56
CA ALA A 12 28.80 1.02 10.64
C ALA A 12 27.54 1.87 10.50
N LEU A 13 26.34 1.24 10.41
CA LEU A 13 25.05 1.95 10.39
C LEU A 13 24.74 2.63 11.74
N ARG A 14 25.13 2.03 12.86
CA ARG A 14 25.01 2.66 14.19
C ARG A 14 25.95 3.85 14.35
N GLU A 15 27.16 3.77 13.84
CA GLU A 15 28.14 4.85 13.88
C GLU A 15 27.75 5.98 12.91
N GLN A 16 27.23 5.68 11.72
CA GLN A 16 26.67 6.67 10.80
C GLN A 16 25.43 7.36 11.37
N ALA A 17 24.52 6.64 12.01
CA ALA A 17 23.36 7.23 12.69
C ALA A 17 23.75 8.07 13.91
N ALA A 18 24.83 7.72 14.61
CA ALA A 18 25.36 8.49 15.73
C ALA A 18 26.14 9.74 15.30
N ALA A 19 26.83 9.68 14.16
CA ALA A 19 27.58 10.80 13.59
C ALA A 19 26.70 11.85 12.87
N ARG A 20 25.52 11.45 12.39
CA ARG A 20 24.56 12.35 11.74
C ARG A 20 23.71 13.06 12.80
N ASN A 21 24.22 14.16 13.33
CA ASN A 21 23.39 15.10 14.09
C ASN A 21 22.28 15.61 13.16
N PRO A 22 20.98 15.40 13.50
CA PRO A 22 19.92 16.01 12.72
C PRO A 22 20.15 17.52 12.67
N ARG A 23 20.01 18.10 11.47
CA ARG A 23 20.20 19.53 11.24
C ARG A 23 19.46 20.35 12.30
N PRO A 24 20.02 21.48 12.77
CA PRO A 24 19.38 22.30 13.78
C PRO A 24 18.00 22.77 13.26
N TYR A 25 16.98 22.63 14.10
CA TYR A 25 15.62 23.13 13.84
C TYR A 25 15.64 24.58 13.40
N ARG A 26 15.04 24.87 12.25
CA ARG A 26 14.74 26.24 11.82
C ARG A 26 13.25 26.51 12.11
N ALA A 27 12.94 27.57 12.89
CA ALA A 27 11.58 28.01 13.08
C ALA A 27 10.97 28.37 11.71
N GLY A 28 9.77 27.81 11.41
CA GLY A 28 9.14 28.02 10.09
C GLY A 28 9.39 26.93 9.04
N SER A 29 10.30 25.96 9.27
CA SER A 29 10.49 24.83 8.34
C SER A 29 9.22 24.02 8.15
N PRO A 30 8.92 23.55 6.93
CA PRO A 30 7.77 22.68 6.67
C PRO A 30 7.85 21.40 7.52
N LEU A 31 6.71 20.90 7.95
CA LEU A 31 6.64 19.66 8.72
C LEU A 31 6.67 18.46 7.75
N LEU A 32 7.87 18.04 7.35
CA LEU A 32 8.07 16.93 6.44
C LEU A 32 8.05 15.58 7.17
N THR A 33 7.46 14.59 6.53
CA THR A 33 7.45 13.19 6.97
C THR A 33 7.92 12.30 5.84
N VAL A 34 8.52 11.18 6.15
CA VAL A 34 8.82 10.15 5.15
C VAL A 34 7.75 9.07 5.22
N GLY A 35 7.22 8.72 4.05
CA GLY A 35 6.46 7.50 3.87
C GLY A 35 7.36 6.43 3.26
N VAL A 36 7.24 5.22 3.76
CA VAL A 36 7.87 4.02 3.19
C VAL A 36 6.76 3.05 2.82
N ASP A 37 6.79 2.58 1.59
CA ASP A 37 5.87 1.57 1.08
C ASP A 37 6.66 0.31 0.73
N ILE A 38 6.32 -0.81 1.38
CA ILE A 38 7.06 -2.07 1.29
C ILE A 38 6.20 -3.10 0.60
N GLY A 39 6.47 -3.31 -0.68
CA GLY A 39 5.90 -4.38 -1.47
C GLY A 39 6.80 -5.61 -1.55
N GLY A 40 6.31 -6.66 -2.21
CA GLY A 40 7.08 -7.91 -2.39
C GLY A 40 8.34 -7.78 -3.25
N THR A 41 8.45 -6.74 -4.09
CA THR A 41 9.57 -6.57 -5.03
C THR A 41 10.36 -5.28 -4.82
N LYS A 42 9.76 -4.26 -4.22
CA LYS A 42 10.40 -2.94 -4.02
C LYS A 42 10.02 -2.33 -2.67
N VAL A 43 10.96 -1.60 -2.11
CA VAL A 43 10.80 -0.66 -1.00
C VAL A 43 10.90 0.74 -1.59
N ALA A 44 9.81 1.50 -1.57
CA ALA A 44 9.78 2.90 -1.96
C ALA A 44 9.76 3.79 -0.71
N ALA A 45 10.58 4.83 -0.67
CA ALA A 45 10.56 5.81 0.40
C ALA A 45 10.50 7.22 -0.18
N GLY A 46 9.68 8.11 0.38
CA GLY A 46 9.53 9.46 -0.13
C GLY A 46 9.25 10.48 0.95
N VAL A 47 9.77 11.69 0.72
CA VAL A 47 9.52 12.88 1.56
C VAL A 47 8.20 13.49 1.14
N VAL A 48 7.27 13.63 2.08
CA VAL A 48 5.91 14.12 1.80
C VAL A 48 5.63 15.37 2.63
N ASP A 49 5.13 16.40 1.95
CA ASP A 49 4.69 17.63 2.58
C ASP A 49 3.28 17.51 3.19
N ARG A 50 2.78 18.60 3.80
CA ARG A 50 1.46 18.62 4.44
C ARG A 50 0.28 18.48 3.48
N ASP A 51 0.52 18.78 2.20
CA ASP A 51 -0.50 18.79 1.16
C ASP A 51 -0.52 17.47 0.35
N GLY A 52 0.36 16.52 0.75
CA GLY A 52 0.44 15.19 0.16
C GLY A 52 1.37 15.10 -1.06
N HIS A 53 2.12 16.17 -1.37
CA HIS A 53 3.07 16.14 -2.47
C HIS A 53 4.33 15.39 -2.08
N VAL A 54 4.77 14.50 -2.96
CA VAL A 54 6.06 13.81 -2.84
C VAL A 54 7.15 14.74 -3.39
N LEU A 55 8.02 15.23 -2.49
CA LEU A 55 9.10 16.16 -2.84
C LEU A 55 10.32 15.44 -3.39
N GLU A 56 10.61 14.26 -2.90
CA GLU A 56 11.71 13.40 -3.32
C GLU A 56 11.37 11.95 -3.01
N GLU A 57 11.76 11.04 -3.88
CA GLU A 57 11.54 9.60 -3.73
C GLU A 57 12.83 8.83 -4.00
N THR A 58 13.04 7.74 -3.26
CA THR A 58 14.06 6.73 -3.53
C THR A 58 13.44 5.35 -3.55
N ARG A 59 13.99 4.46 -4.37
CA ARG A 59 13.52 3.07 -4.52
C ARG A 59 14.68 2.11 -4.34
N ARG A 60 14.40 0.99 -3.68
CA ARG A 60 15.32 -0.12 -3.47
C ARG A 60 14.62 -1.42 -3.75
N GLU A 61 15.35 -2.46 -4.10
CA GLU A 61 14.81 -3.81 -4.19
C GLU A 61 14.42 -4.32 -2.81
N THR A 62 13.28 -5.02 -2.73
CA THR A 62 12.90 -5.74 -1.51
C THR A 62 13.81 -6.94 -1.36
N PRO A 63 14.51 -7.10 -0.22
CA PRO A 63 15.30 -8.30 0.05
C PRO A 63 14.45 -9.57 -0.05
N ASP A 64 15.04 -10.62 -0.61
CA ASP A 64 14.37 -11.92 -0.73
C ASP A 64 13.92 -12.44 0.64
N LYS A 65 12.73 -13.10 0.66
CA LYS A 65 12.12 -13.63 1.88
C LYS A 65 12.95 -14.66 2.65
N SER A 66 14.01 -15.21 2.05
CA SER A 66 14.98 -16.07 2.75
C SER A 66 15.96 -15.28 3.63
N LYS A 67 16.05 -13.96 3.45
CA LYS A 67 16.89 -13.09 4.25
C LYS A 67 16.25 -12.82 5.61
N SER A 68 17.11 -12.51 6.60
CA SER A 68 16.62 -12.17 7.94
C SER A 68 15.80 -10.86 7.93
N PRO A 69 14.86 -10.70 8.87
CA PRO A 69 14.08 -9.47 9.02
C PRO A 69 14.92 -8.20 9.04
N GLN A 70 16.11 -8.26 9.65
CA GLN A 70 17.05 -7.15 9.78
C GLN A 70 17.52 -6.58 8.43
N VAL A 71 17.60 -7.42 7.38
CA VAL A 71 18.02 -6.94 6.04
C VAL A 71 16.98 -6.00 5.44
N VAL A 72 15.69 -6.30 5.63
CA VAL A 72 14.61 -5.41 5.20
C VAL A 72 14.60 -4.12 6.04
N GLU A 73 14.82 -4.24 7.35
CA GLU A 73 14.96 -3.07 8.23
C GLU A 73 16.14 -2.19 7.82
N ASP A 74 17.29 -2.79 7.47
CA ASP A 74 18.47 -2.07 6.96
C ASP A 74 18.12 -1.28 5.72
N THR A 75 17.42 -1.88 4.76
CA THR A 75 16.97 -1.23 3.53
C THR A 75 16.08 -0.02 3.81
N ILE A 76 15.14 -0.14 4.76
CA ILE A 76 14.25 0.96 5.16
C ILE A 76 15.06 2.09 5.79
N VAL A 77 15.93 1.76 6.75
CA VAL A 77 16.73 2.77 7.47
C VAL A 77 17.65 3.51 6.52
N GLU A 78 18.33 2.82 5.62
CA GLU A 78 19.19 3.42 4.61
C GLU A 78 18.41 4.38 3.70
N ALA A 79 17.24 3.96 3.18
CA ALA A 79 16.40 4.81 2.35
C ALA A 79 15.97 6.10 3.06
N VAL A 80 15.60 5.99 4.35
CA VAL A 80 15.20 7.16 5.15
C VAL A 80 16.40 8.05 5.47
N LEU A 81 17.57 7.49 5.77
CA LEU A 81 18.79 8.26 6.04
C LEU A 81 19.23 9.05 4.81
N ASP A 82 19.21 8.45 3.62
CA ASP A 82 19.56 9.15 2.37
C ASP A 82 18.66 10.38 2.14
N LEU A 83 17.35 10.27 2.37
CA LEU A 83 16.42 11.38 2.28
C LEU A 83 16.65 12.43 3.39
N SER A 84 17.07 11.98 4.58
CA SER A 84 17.33 12.85 5.73
C SER A 84 18.61 13.71 5.57
N GLU A 85 19.49 13.39 4.62
CA GLU A 85 20.64 14.24 4.30
C GLU A 85 20.21 15.56 3.67
N ARG A 86 19.10 15.57 2.94
CA ARG A 86 18.63 16.71 2.16
C ARG A 86 17.40 17.39 2.77
N HIS A 87 16.66 16.67 3.62
CA HIS A 87 15.39 17.13 4.19
C HIS A 87 15.34 17.00 5.71
N ASP A 88 14.74 17.97 6.39
CA ASP A 88 14.46 17.91 7.83
C ASP A 88 13.23 17.04 8.10
N ILE A 89 13.45 15.77 8.41
CA ILE A 89 12.40 14.77 8.64
C ILE A 89 12.01 14.74 10.12
N TYR A 90 10.70 14.66 10.41
CA TYR A 90 10.18 14.68 11.78
C TYR A 90 9.47 13.39 12.22
N ALA A 91 9.09 12.54 11.31
CA ALA A 91 8.55 11.20 11.58
C ALA A 91 8.58 10.34 10.30
N VAL A 92 8.46 9.03 10.49
CA VAL A 92 8.41 8.03 9.41
C VAL A 92 7.14 7.21 9.56
N GLY A 93 6.38 7.06 8.48
CA GLY A 93 5.31 6.10 8.34
C GLY A 93 5.76 4.95 7.46
N VAL A 94 5.46 3.72 7.84
CA VAL A 94 5.79 2.52 7.09
C VAL A 94 4.51 1.78 6.72
N GLY A 95 4.21 1.69 5.43
CA GLY A 95 3.18 0.83 4.86
C GLY A 95 3.77 -0.53 4.56
N ALA A 96 3.23 -1.59 5.13
CA ALA A 96 3.72 -2.95 5.00
C ALA A 96 2.65 -3.86 4.40
N ALA A 97 2.99 -4.59 3.34
CA ALA A 97 2.14 -5.62 2.75
C ALA A 97 2.04 -6.82 3.71
N GLY A 98 1.00 -6.83 4.54
CA GLY A 98 0.76 -7.88 5.54
C GLY A 98 -0.10 -7.43 6.71
N PHE A 99 -0.27 -8.30 7.67
CA PHE A 99 -1.08 -8.05 8.87
C PHE A 99 -0.30 -7.20 9.87
N VAL A 100 -0.81 -6.02 10.17
CA VAL A 100 -0.25 -5.11 11.17
C VAL A 100 -1.15 -5.12 12.40
N ASP A 101 -0.54 -5.17 13.59
CA ASP A 101 -1.25 -5.17 14.85
C ASP A 101 -2.03 -3.86 15.08
N VAL A 102 -3.11 -3.91 15.87
CA VAL A 102 -3.96 -2.74 16.15
C VAL A 102 -3.22 -1.57 16.77
N THR A 103 -2.08 -1.82 17.43
CA THR A 103 -1.24 -0.77 18.03
C THR A 103 -0.28 -0.12 17.04
N ARG A 104 -0.27 -0.61 15.79
CA ARG A 104 0.58 -0.12 14.70
C ARG A 104 2.06 -0.13 15.04
N SER A 105 2.49 -1.26 15.60
CA SER A 105 3.86 -1.44 16.10
C SER A 105 4.57 -2.63 15.49
N SER A 106 3.82 -3.68 15.18
CA SER A 106 4.39 -4.94 14.75
C SER A 106 3.70 -5.45 13.49
N VAL A 107 4.46 -6.07 12.61
CA VAL A 107 3.93 -6.85 11.50
C VAL A 107 3.75 -8.28 11.99
N LEU A 108 2.50 -8.71 12.13
CA LEU A 108 2.15 -10.04 12.61
C LEU A 108 2.54 -11.13 11.61
N PHE A 109 2.29 -10.84 10.34
CA PHE A 109 2.55 -11.75 9.23
C PHE A 109 2.69 -10.96 7.92
N ALA A 110 3.70 -11.25 7.12
CA ALA A 110 3.86 -10.75 5.76
C ALA A 110 4.15 -11.94 4.81
N PRO A 111 3.30 -12.20 3.79
CA PRO A 111 3.44 -13.39 2.94
C PRO A 111 4.72 -13.36 2.08
N HIS A 112 5.14 -12.18 1.66
CA HIS A 112 6.28 -11.97 0.76
C HIS A 112 7.58 -11.60 1.47
N LEU A 113 7.56 -11.48 2.82
CA LEU A 113 8.72 -11.14 3.65
C LEU A 113 8.92 -12.19 4.75
N SER A 114 10.11 -12.20 5.34
CA SER A 114 10.44 -13.09 6.47
C SER A 114 9.79 -12.68 7.80
N TRP A 115 8.97 -11.63 7.80
CA TRP A 115 8.40 -11.08 9.02
C TRP A 115 7.32 -11.98 9.63
N ARG A 116 7.52 -12.30 10.91
CA ARG A 116 6.59 -13.02 11.77
C ARG A 116 6.68 -12.40 13.16
N HIS A 117 5.62 -11.69 13.59
CA HIS A 117 5.59 -10.92 14.83
C HIS A 117 6.76 -9.92 14.95
N GLU A 118 7.16 -9.29 13.81
CA GLU A 118 8.29 -8.37 13.76
C GLU A 118 7.96 -7.03 14.42
N PRO A 119 8.67 -6.60 15.50
CA PRO A 119 8.44 -5.33 16.18
C PRO A 119 9.02 -4.14 15.40
N LEU A 120 8.58 -3.98 14.17
CA LEU A 120 9.15 -3.11 13.14
C LEU A 120 9.24 -1.65 13.59
N ARG A 121 8.19 -1.11 14.25
CA ARG A 121 8.20 0.27 14.76
C ARG A 121 9.39 0.52 15.67
N ASP A 122 9.60 -0.35 16.63
CA ASP A 122 10.65 -0.15 17.64
C ASP A 122 12.04 -0.40 17.04
N ALA A 123 12.18 -1.35 16.12
CA ALA A 123 13.42 -1.62 15.40
C ALA A 123 13.87 -0.40 14.59
N ILE A 124 12.97 0.19 13.79
CA ILE A 124 13.27 1.36 12.95
C ILE A 124 13.43 2.63 13.81
N SER A 125 12.55 2.85 14.80
CA SER A 125 12.59 4.07 15.62
C SER A 125 13.88 4.20 16.43
N ARG A 126 14.40 3.10 16.99
CA ARG A 126 15.69 3.11 17.71
C ARG A 126 16.85 3.51 16.83
N ARG A 127 16.84 3.09 15.57
CA ARG A 127 17.94 3.33 14.61
C ARG A 127 17.88 4.75 14.06
N LEU A 128 16.70 5.24 13.70
CA LEU A 128 16.50 6.58 13.13
C LEU A 128 16.43 7.69 14.19
N ARG A 129 16.12 7.35 15.45
CA ARG A 129 15.79 8.32 16.52
C ARG A 129 14.65 9.27 16.14
N LEU A 130 13.72 8.77 15.34
CA LEU A 130 12.50 9.44 14.91
C LEU A 130 11.27 8.65 15.36
N PRO A 131 10.12 9.30 15.55
CA PRO A 131 8.86 8.61 15.70
C PRO A 131 8.57 7.79 14.44
N VAL A 132 8.18 6.53 14.62
CA VAL A 132 7.78 5.62 13.55
C VAL A 132 6.37 5.12 13.82
N VAL A 133 5.57 4.99 12.78
CA VAL A 133 4.28 4.30 12.80
C VAL A 133 4.25 3.28 11.69
N VAL A 134 3.76 2.08 11.98
CA VAL A 134 3.56 1.03 10.99
C VAL A 134 2.08 0.91 10.68
N GLU A 135 1.74 0.75 9.41
CA GLU A 135 0.37 0.58 8.95
C GLU A 135 0.34 -0.50 7.87
N ASN A 136 -0.80 -1.15 7.67
CA ASN A 136 -1.00 -1.97 6.49
C ASN A 136 -0.97 -1.09 5.22
N ASP A 137 -0.44 -1.61 4.11
CA ASP A 137 -0.27 -0.89 2.84
C ASP A 137 -1.61 -0.42 2.23
N ALA A 138 -2.64 -1.26 2.23
CA ALA A 138 -3.97 -0.89 1.75
C ALA A 138 -4.62 0.17 2.64
N ASN A 139 -4.46 0.08 3.96
CA ASN A 139 -4.89 1.12 4.90
C ASN A 139 -4.19 2.46 4.65
N ALA A 140 -2.89 2.43 4.37
CA ALA A 140 -2.16 3.65 4.00
C ALA A 140 -2.67 4.24 2.69
N ALA A 141 -2.90 3.41 1.66
CA ALA A 141 -3.40 3.85 0.37
C ALA A 141 -4.80 4.48 0.46
N VAL A 142 -5.75 3.84 1.17
CA VAL A 142 -7.09 4.43 1.33
C VAL A 142 -7.04 5.73 2.13
N TRP A 143 -6.16 5.83 3.12
CA TRP A 143 -5.96 7.08 3.86
C TRP A 143 -5.49 8.21 2.95
N ALA A 144 -4.55 7.93 2.03
CA ALA A 144 -4.08 8.91 1.07
C ALA A 144 -5.18 9.35 0.10
N GLU A 145 -5.93 8.40 -0.47
CA GLU A 145 -7.04 8.70 -1.37
C GLU A 145 -8.14 9.52 -0.69
N TRP A 146 -8.42 9.25 0.58
CA TRP A 146 -9.34 10.05 1.37
C TRP A 146 -8.82 11.46 1.64
N ARG A 147 -7.54 11.60 1.96
CA ARG A 147 -6.95 12.90 2.31
C ARG A 147 -6.69 13.79 1.10
N PHE A 148 -6.22 13.20 0.01
CA PHE A 148 -5.62 13.95 -1.10
C PHE A 148 -6.14 13.53 -2.48
N GLY A 149 -6.81 12.38 -2.58
CA GLY A 149 -7.20 11.75 -3.84
C GLY A 149 -8.69 11.76 -4.15
N ALA A 150 -9.16 10.63 -4.68
CA ALA A 150 -10.52 10.46 -5.21
C ALA A 150 -11.60 10.36 -4.11
N GLY A 151 -11.22 10.05 -2.86
CA GLY A 151 -12.14 9.91 -1.73
C GLY A 151 -12.29 11.16 -0.86
N ARG A 152 -11.83 12.33 -1.32
CA ARG A 152 -11.91 13.57 -0.53
C ARG A 152 -13.37 13.90 -0.20
N GLU A 153 -13.57 14.42 1.04
CA GLU A 153 -14.89 14.84 1.57
C GLU A 153 -15.84 13.67 1.88
N GLU A 154 -15.47 12.44 1.53
CA GLU A 154 -16.30 11.28 1.83
C GLU A 154 -16.07 10.82 3.28
N THR A 155 -17.14 10.45 3.98
CA THR A 155 -17.05 9.97 5.37
C THR A 155 -17.09 8.46 5.49
N HIS A 156 -17.65 7.77 4.48
CA HIS A 156 -17.77 6.32 4.40
C HIS A 156 -17.23 5.87 3.06
N LEU A 157 -16.00 5.38 3.06
CA LEU A 157 -15.22 5.05 1.88
C LEU A 157 -14.71 3.62 1.95
N VAL A 158 -14.85 2.88 0.86
CA VAL A 158 -14.17 1.59 0.68
C VAL A 158 -13.18 1.72 -0.48
N CYS A 159 -11.94 1.31 -0.24
CA CYS A 159 -10.93 1.21 -1.28
C CYS A 159 -10.69 -0.27 -1.62
N VAL A 160 -10.58 -0.55 -2.92
CA VAL A 160 -10.26 -1.87 -3.46
C VAL A 160 -9.07 -1.71 -4.39
N ASN A 161 -7.94 -2.29 -4.02
CA ASN A 161 -6.70 -2.23 -4.80
C ASN A 161 -6.54 -3.53 -5.60
N LEU A 162 -6.63 -3.42 -6.92
CA LEU A 162 -6.48 -4.53 -7.87
C LEU A 162 -5.03 -4.62 -8.36
N GLY A 163 -4.23 -5.39 -7.63
CA GLY A 163 -2.84 -5.71 -7.96
C GLY A 163 -2.67 -7.18 -8.33
N THR A 164 -1.62 -7.81 -7.84
CA THR A 164 -1.42 -9.26 -7.89
C THR A 164 -2.63 -10.01 -7.32
N GLY A 165 -3.11 -9.59 -6.15
CA GLY A 165 -4.37 -10.00 -5.53
C GLY A 165 -5.33 -8.82 -5.40
N ILE A 166 -6.22 -8.88 -4.42
CA ILE A 166 -7.10 -7.79 -4.03
C ILE A 166 -6.79 -7.37 -2.61
N GLY A 167 -6.23 -6.16 -2.45
CA GLY A 167 -6.15 -5.49 -1.16
C GLY A 167 -7.38 -4.63 -0.90
N GLY A 168 -7.73 -4.46 0.36
CA GLY A 168 -8.85 -3.61 0.71
C GLY A 168 -8.66 -2.85 2.02
N ALA A 169 -9.35 -1.72 2.12
CA ALA A 169 -9.42 -0.94 3.34
C ALA A 169 -10.67 -0.06 3.32
N MET A 170 -11.07 0.42 4.49
CA MET A 170 -12.26 1.26 4.61
C MET A 170 -12.12 2.34 5.66
N LEU A 171 -12.83 3.44 5.41
CA LEU A 171 -13.10 4.47 6.41
C LEU A 171 -14.59 4.47 6.74
N VAL A 172 -14.89 4.62 8.02
CA VAL A 172 -16.24 4.84 8.55
C VAL A 172 -16.18 6.07 9.45
N ASN A 173 -17.03 7.06 9.20
CA ASN A 173 -16.99 8.36 9.86
C ASN A 173 -15.60 9.04 9.80
N GLY A 174 -14.92 8.94 8.66
CA GLY A 174 -13.59 9.52 8.44
C GLY A 174 -12.46 8.84 9.24
N ALA A 175 -12.68 7.67 9.81
CA ALA A 175 -11.69 6.91 10.56
C ALA A 175 -11.41 5.55 9.93
N LEU A 176 -10.12 5.20 9.80
CA LEU A 176 -9.69 3.88 9.31
C LEU A 176 -10.22 2.76 10.22
N GLN A 177 -10.85 1.77 9.61
CA GLN A 177 -11.39 0.60 10.29
C GLN A 177 -10.39 -0.55 10.22
N ARG A 178 -9.65 -0.77 11.29
CA ARG A 178 -8.62 -1.82 11.40
C ARG A 178 -9.14 -3.13 11.98
N GLY A 179 -10.38 -3.11 12.50
CA GLY A 179 -10.95 -4.24 13.23
C GLY A 179 -10.34 -4.41 14.63
N ARG A 180 -10.81 -5.46 15.33
CA ARG A 180 -10.39 -5.76 16.72
C ARG A 180 -8.91 -6.12 16.82
N PHE A 181 -8.37 -6.79 15.81
CA PHE A 181 -7.02 -7.36 15.81
C PHE A 181 -6.07 -6.65 14.84
N GLY A 182 -6.54 -5.66 14.10
CA GLY A 182 -5.73 -4.91 13.12
C GLY A 182 -5.77 -5.50 11.70
N VAL A 183 -6.59 -6.52 11.43
CA VAL A 183 -6.59 -7.29 10.17
C VAL A 183 -7.90 -7.17 9.38
N ALA A 184 -8.70 -6.12 9.61
CA ALA A 184 -9.88 -5.86 8.79
C ALA A 184 -9.47 -5.34 7.40
N GLY A 185 -10.31 -5.62 6.40
CA GLY A 185 -10.08 -5.15 5.03
C GLY A 185 -9.58 -6.22 4.06
N GLU A 186 -9.43 -7.47 4.50
CA GLU A 186 -9.03 -8.61 3.68
C GLU A 186 -10.15 -9.03 2.70
N PHE A 187 -10.67 -8.05 1.93
CA PHE A 187 -11.83 -8.24 1.05
C PHE A 187 -11.56 -9.21 -0.09
N GLY A 188 -10.32 -9.30 -0.56
CA GLY A 188 -9.91 -10.25 -1.59
C GLY A 188 -10.18 -11.71 -1.21
N HIS A 189 -10.22 -12.00 0.09
CA HIS A 189 -10.47 -13.35 0.60
C HIS A 189 -11.95 -13.64 0.94
N MET A 190 -12.87 -12.69 0.64
CA MET A 190 -14.31 -13.00 0.69
C MET A 190 -14.64 -14.08 -0.34
N GLN A 191 -15.39 -15.08 0.08
CA GLN A 191 -15.86 -16.14 -0.81
C GLN A 191 -17.00 -15.62 -1.69
N VAL A 192 -16.76 -15.53 -3.00
CA VAL A 192 -17.76 -15.11 -4.00
C VAL A 192 -18.27 -16.28 -4.85
N VAL A 193 -17.52 -17.39 -4.89
CA VAL A 193 -17.89 -18.62 -5.58
C VAL A 193 -17.72 -19.79 -4.60
N PRO A 194 -18.80 -20.34 -4.03
CA PRO A 194 -18.73 -21.53 -3.19
C PRO A 194 -18.00 -22.67 -3.93
N ASP A 195 -17.08 -23.34 -3.25
CA ASP A 195 -16.25 -24.43 -3.78
C ASP A 195 -15.44 -24.11 -5.04
N GLY A 196 -15.29 -22.82 -5.36
CA GLY A 196 -14.57 -22.35 -6.52
C GLY A 196 -13.06 -22.58 -6.49
N ARG A 197 -12.31 -21.74 -7.22
CA ARG A 197 -10.85 -21.86 -7.37
C ARG A 197 -10.15 -21.83 -6.01
N ARG A 198 -9.07 -22.63 -5.85
CA ARG A 198 -8.22 -22.59 -4.67
C ARG A 198 -7.53 -21.23 -4.55
N CYS A 199 -7.42 -20.74 -3.32
CA CYS A 199 -6.69 -19.54 -2.96
C CYS A 199 -5.48 -19.89 -2.10
N GLU A 200 -4.41 -19.12 -2.21
CA GLU A 200 -3.19 -19.29 -1.40
C GLU A 200 -3.44 -19.11 0.11
N CYS A 201 -4.52 -18.40 0.49
CA CYS A 201 -4.92 -18.29 1.89
C CYS A 201 -5.42 -19.61 2.50
N GLY A 202 -5.54 -20.68 1.71
CA GLY A 202 -6.04 -22.00 2.11
C GLY A 202 -7.52 -22.24 1.81
N ASN A 203 -8.31 -21.21 1.52
CA ASN A 203 -9.73 -21.28 1.20
C ASN A 203 -9.98 -21.56 -0.28
N ARG A 204 -11.26 -21.61 -0.67
CA ARG A 204 -11.73 -21.73 -2.05
C ARG A 204 -12.71 -20.59 -2.37
N GLY A 205 -12.71 -20.17 -3.65
CA GLY A 205 -13.68 -19.22 -4.16
C GLY A 205 -13.51 -17.79 -3.69
N CYS A 206 -12.31 -17.43 -3.19
CA CYS A 206 -11.97 -16.06 -2.80
C CYS A 206 -12.10 -15.10 -3.99
N TRP A 207 -12.60 -13.90 -3.74
CA TRP A 207 -12.86 -12.89 -4.75
C TRP A 207 -11.63 -12.56 -5.61
N GLU A 208 -10.45 -12.47 -5.04
CA GLU A 208 -9.21 -12.21 -5.78
C GLU A 208 -8.88 -13.27 -6.83
N GLN A 209 -9.42 -14.49 -6.71
CA GLN A 209 -9.23 -15.52 -7.72
C GLN A 209 -10.01 -15.25 -9.03
N TYR A 210 -10.87 -14.22 -9.03
CA TYR A 210 -11.74 -13.85 -10.15
C TYR A 210 -11.58 -12.40 -10.59
N ALA A 211 -11.16 -11.49 -9.70
CA ALA A 211 -11.14 -10.05 -9.96
C ALA A 211 -9.77 -9.39 -9.72
N SER A 212 -8.67 -10.13 -9.82
CA SER A 212 -7.30 -9.59 -9.64
C SER A 212 -6.48 -9.61 -10.93
N GLY A 213 -5.31 -8.97 -10.89
CA GLY A 213 -4.32 -9.06 -11.97
C GLY A 213 -3.85 -10.49 -12.21
N ASN A 214 -3.67 -11.30 -11.16
CA ASN A 214 -3.34 -12.73 -11.32
C ASN A 214 -4.49 -13.51 -11.95
N ALA A 215 -5.76 -13.17 -11.68
CA ALA A 215 -6.89 -13.81 -12.35
C ALA A 215 -6.86 -13.50 -13.85
N LEU A 216 -6.68 -12.23 -14.23
CA LEU A 216 -6.53 -11.83 -15.64
C LEU A 216 -5.39 -12.57 -16.35
N VAL A 217 -4.20 -12.56 -15.76
CA VAL A 217 -3.01 -13.19 -16.34
C VAL A 217 -3.18 -14.70 -16.48
N ARG A 218 -3.77 -15.35 -15.51
CA ARG A 218 -4.04 -16.78 -15.55
C ARG A 218 -4.95 -17.14 -16.73
N GLU A 219 -6.08 -16.45 -16.88
CA GLU A 219 -7.02 -16.68 -17.97
C GLU A 219 -6.36 -16.44 -19.34
N ALA A 220 -5.61 -15.35 -19.48
CA ALA A 220 -4.87 -15.05 -20.72
C ALA A 220 -3.85 -16.14 -21.04
N ARG A 221 -3.12 -16.64 -20.06
CA ARG A 221 -2.14 -17.74 -20.25
C ARG A 221 -2.80 -19.08 -20.51
N GLU A 222 -3.95 -19.38 -19.89
CA GLU A 222 -4.73 -20.59 -20.16
C GLU A 222 -5.20 -20.61 -21.63
N LEU A 223 -5.69 -19.48 -22.18
CA LEU A 223 -6.07 -19.34 -23.59
C LEU A 223 -4.86 -19.49 -24.53
N ALA A 224 -3.74 -18.86 -24.22
CA ALA A 224 -2.53 -18.95 -25.03
C ALA A 224 -1.93 -20.36 -25.02
N ALA A 225 -1.94 -21.05 -23.87
CA ALA A 225 -1.46 -22.42 -23.76
C ALA A 225 -2.36 -23.44 -24.47
N ALA A 226 -3.64 -23.13 -24.64
CA ALA A 226 -4.60 -23.92 -25.40
C ALA A 226 -4.56 -23.63 -26.91
N ASP A 227 -3.60 -22.84 -27.40
CA ASP A 227 -3.46 -22.39 -28.79
C ASP A 227 -4.75 -21.73 -29.33
N SER A 228 -5.46 -20.98 -28.47
CA SER A 228 -6.67 -20.29 -28.88
C SER A 228 -6.35 -19.19 -29.90
N PRO A 229 -7.10 -19.09 -31.01
CA PRO A 229 -6.86 -18.05 -32.02
C PRO A 229 -6.89 -16.62 -31.49
N VAL A 230 -7.69 -16.37 -30.45
CA VAL A 230 -7.81 -15.04 -29.82
C VAL A 230 -6.53 -14.64 -29.06
N ALA A 231 -5.70 -15.59 -28.65
CA ALA A 231 -4.47 -15.35 -27.92
C ALA A 231 -3.21 -15.27 -28.82
N HIS A 232 -3.33 -15.50 -30.13
CA HIS A 232 -2.17 -15.50 -31.04
C HIS A 232 -1.43 -14.16 -31.01
N ARG A 233 -2.16 -13.03 -31.07
CA ARG A 233 -1.58 -11.69 -30.98
C ARG A 233 -0.86 -11.45 -29.65
N TRP A 234 -1.41 -11.96 -28.54
CA TRP A 234 -0.79 -11.83 -27.22
C TRP A 234 0.51 -12.61 -27.13
N LEU A 235 0.50 -13.83 -27.69
CA LEU A 235 1.67 -14.70 -27.71
C LEU A 235 2.77 -14.11 -28.59
N GLU A 236 2.42 -13.54 -29.76
CA GLU A 236 3.36 -12.82 -30.62
C GLU A 236 4.02 -11.64 -29.88
N ARG A 237 3.22 -10.80 -29.22
CA ARG A 237 3.71 -9.66 -28.43
C ARG A 237 4.58 -10.13 -27.24
N ALA A 238 4.32 -11.30 -26.69
CA ALA A 238 5.11 -11.93 -25.63
C ALA A 238 6.38 -12.66 -26.16
N GLY A 239 6.67 -12.57 -27.47
CA GLY A 239 7.82 -13.22 -28.10
C GLY A 239 7.73 -14.75 -28.14
N GLY A 240 6.53 -15.32 -28.23
CA GLY A 240 6.27 -16.76 -28.29
C GLY A 240 6.29 -17.46 -26.92
N ASP A 241 6.48 -16.72 -25.82
CA ASP A 241 6.57 -17.27 -24.47
C ASP A 241 5.31 -16.93 -23.66
N VAL A 242 4.47 -17.94 -23.39
CA VAL A 242 3.25 -17.81 -22.57
C VAL A 242 3.53 -17.19 -21.21
N GLN A 243 4.71 -17.47 -20.61
CA GLN A 243 5.05 -16.94 -19.28
C GLN A 243 5.33 -15.44 -19.28
N ARG A 244 5.60 -14.83 -20.43
CA ARG A 244 5.76 -13.37 -20.58
C ARG A 244 4.45 -12.62 -20.72
N ILE A 245 3.33 -13.33 -20.94
CA ILE A 245 2.00 -12.70 -20.89
C ILE A 245 1.76 -12.24 -19.45
N ASN A 246 1.52 -10.93 -19.28
CA ASN A 246 1.32 -10.28 -17.98
C ASN A 246 0.19 -9.25 -18.04
N GLY A 247 -0.21 -8.72 -16.89
CA GLY A 247 -1.33 -7.78 -16.79
C GLY A 247 -1.13 -6.51 -17.62
N PRO A 248 0.02 -5.81 -17.56
CA PRO A 248 0.30 -4.66 -18.41
C PRO A 248 0.14 -4.94 -19.90
N LEU A 249 0.66 -6.06 -20.41
CA LEU A 249 0.52 -6.45 -21.81
C LEU A 249 -0.95 -6.60 -22.23
N ILE A 250 -1.77 -7.28 -21.44
CA ILE A 250 -3.20 -7.46 -21.76
C ILE A 250 -3.93 -6.11 -21.67
N THR A 251 -3.58 -5.25 -20.72
CA THR A 251 -4.17 -3.90 -20.60
C THR A 251 -3.80 -3.05 -21.82
N GLU A 252 -2.55 -3.08 -22.27
CA GLU A 252 -2.09 -2.38 -23.47
C GLU A 252 -2.84 -2.85 -24.73
N LEU A 253 -2.93 -4.16 -24.92
CA LEU A 253 -3.66 -4.76 -26.05
C LEU A 253 -5.15 -4.38 -26.04
N ALA A 254 -5.79 -4.38 -24.90
CA ALA A 254 -7.17 -3.93 -24.76
C ALA A 254 -7.34 -2.45 -25.10
N GLN A 255 -6.40 -1.59 -24.69
CA GLN A 255 -6.37 -0.17 -25.05
C GLN A 255 -6.11 0.05 -26.54
N GLU A 256 -5.38 -0.87 -27.22
CA GLU A 256 -5.20 -0.91 -28.67
C GLU A 256 -6.43 -1.44 -29.42
N GLY A 257 -7.48 -1.88 -28.73
CA GLY A 257 -8.72 -2.38 -29.32
C GLY A 257 -8.71 -3.88 -29.64
N ASP A 258 -7.91 -4.69 -28.96
CA ASP A 258 -7.97 -6.15 -29.04
C ASP A 258 -9.23 -6.65 -28.33
N ASP A 259 -10.20 -7.16 -29.11
CA ASP A 259 -11.53 -7.53 -28.61
C ASP A 259 -11.47 -8.57 -27.47
N ALA A 260 -10.59 -9.56 -27.58
CA ALA A 260 -10.47 -10.61 -26.58
C ALA A 260 -9.80 -10.11 -25.29
N ALA A 261 -8.83 -9.20 -25.40
CA ALA A 261 -8.25 -8.54 -24.23
C ALA A 261 -9.28 -7.62 -23.54
N VAL A 262 -10.12 -6.91 -24.31
CA VAL A 262 -11.25 -6.11 -23.78
C VAL A 262 -12.24 -7.01 -23.05
N GLU A 263 -12.58 -8.17 -23.62
CA GLU A 263 -13.48 -9.15 -22.99
C GLU A 263 -12.94 -9.65 -21.66
N LEU A 264 -11.65 -10.05 -21.60
CA LEU A 264 -11.01 -10.51 -20.35
C LEU A 264 -11.02 -9.43 -19.25
N ILE A 265 -10.69 -8.18 -19.58
CA ILE A 265 -10.75 -7.08 -18.64
C ILE A 265 -12.20 -6.84 -18.20
N GLY A 266 -13.15 -6.93 -19.11
CA GLY A 266 -14.57 -6.83 -18.81
C GLY A 266 -15.06 -7.92 -17.87
N ASP A 267 -14.56 -9.16 -17.98
CA ASP A 267 -14.86 -10.26 -17.06
C ASP A 267 -14.35 -9.97 -15.64
N VAL A 268 -13.13 -9.50 -15.54
CA VAL A 268 -12.57 -9.03 -14.25
C VAL A 268 -13.43 -7.89 -13.68
N GLY A 269 -13.84 -6.94 -14.52
CA GLY A 269 -14.75 -5.85 -14.14
C GLY A 269 -16.09 -6.36 -13.63
N ARG A 270 -16.70 -7.35 -14.28
CA ARG A 270 -17.94 -7.98 -13.80
C ARG A 270 -17.78 -8.60 -12.41
N TRP A 271 -16.69 -9.35 -12.18
CA TRP A 271 -16.38 -9.92 -10.86
C TRP A 271 -16.08 -8.86 -9.82
N LEU A 272 -15.43 -7.75 -10.23
CA LEU A 272 -15.24 -6.58 -9.35
C LEU A 272 -16.59 -6.04 -8.88
N GLY A 273 -17.53 -5.84 -9.79
CA GLY A 273 -18.88 -5.35 -9.48
C GLY A 273 -19.66 -6.26 -8.51
N VAL A 274 -19.51 -7.59 -8.66
CA VAL A 274 -20.10 -8.59 -7.73
C VAL A 274 -19.59 -8.38 -6.30
N GLY A 275 -18.28 -8.30 -6.12
CA GLY A 275 -17.69 -8.11 -4.79
C GLY A 275 -18.02 -6.75 -4.19
N ILE A 276 -18.02 -5.69 -4.99
CA ILE A 276 -18.43 -4.35 -4.55
C ILE A 276 -19.89 -4.33 -4.09
N ALA A 277 -20.80 -5.05 -4.77
CA ALA A 277 -22.21 -5.15 -4.35
C ALA A 277 -22.35 -5.83 -2.97
N ASN A 278 -21.52 -6.84 -2.68
CA ASN A 278 -21.48 -7.48 -1.36
C ASN A 278 -20.95 -6.52 -0.29
N LEU A 279 -19.90 -5.74 -0.61
CA LEU A 279 -19.37 -4.72 0.29
C LEU A 279 -20.36 -3.58 0.53
N ALA A 280 -21.11 -3.17 -0.50
CA ALA A 280 -22.17 -2.18 -0.35
C ALA A 280 -23.31 -2.66 0.55
N ALA A 281 -23.65 -3.95 0.51
CA ALA A 281 -24.65 -4.53 1.42
C ALA A 281 -24.15 -4.59 2.87
N ALA A 282 -22.83 -4.73 3.09
CA ALA A 282 -22.23 -4.87 4.42
C ALA A 282 -21.88 -3.53 5.07
N PHE A 283 -21.41 -2.54 4.29
CA PHE A 283 -20.79 -1.32 4.83
C PHE A 283 -21.49 -0.02 4.40
N ASP A 284 -22.36 -0.07 3.41
CA ASP A 284 -23.10 1.08 2.88
C ASP A 284 -22.23 2.35 2.66
N PRO A 285 -21.13 2.27 1.90
CA PRO A 285 -20.28 3.42 1.66
C PRO A 285 -20.89 4.38 0.65
N GLY A 286 -20.50 5.66 0.70
CA GLY A 286 -20.86 6.64 -0.34
C GLY A 286 -20.02 6.47 -1.61
N THR A 287 -18.77 5.96 -1.47
CA THR A 287 -17.84 5.83 -2.59
C THR A 287 -16.96 4.59 -2.47
N PHE A 288 -16.78 3.89 -3.59
CA PHE A 288 -15.73 2.89 -3.80
C PHE A 288 -14.59 3.52 -4.63
N VAL A 289 -13.38 3.52 -4.11
CA VAL A 289 -12.17 3.93 -4.84
C VAL A 289 -11.46 2.67 -5.32
N ILE A 290 -11.27 2.56 -6.64
CA ILE A 290 -10.63 1.43 -7.28
C ILE A 290 -9.20 1.82 -7.66
N GLY A 291 -8.23 1.19 -7.00
CA GLY A 291 -6.80 1.40 -7.20
C GLY A 291 -6.09 0.14 -7.67
N GLY A 292 -4.76 0.21 -7.66
CA GLY A 292 -3.87 -0.87 -8.11
C GLY A 292 -3.66 -0.84 -9.63
N GLY A 293 -2.65 -1.59 -10.10
CA GLY A 293 -2.21 -1.53 -11.51
C GLY A 293 -3.29 -1.86 -12.53
N LEU A 294 -4.24 -2.73 -12.19
CA LEU A 294 -5.33 -3.08 -13.12
C LEU A 294 -6.34 -1.93 -13.32
N SER A 295 -6.40 -0.97 -12.40
CA SER A 295 -7.25 0.23 -12.55
C SER A 295 -6.79 1.14 -13.70
N ASP A 296 -5.60 0.91 -14.26
CA ASP A 296 -5.09 1.62 -15.44
C ASP A 296 -5.87 1.25 -16.74
N ALA A 297 -6.64 0.15 -16.72
CA ALA A 297 -7.59 -0.18 -17.77
C ALA A 297 -8.82 0.75 -17.82
N ASP A 298 -8.98 1.60 -16.81
CA ASP A 298 -9.98 2.66 -16.70
C ASP A 298 -11.41 2.18 -17.01
N GLU A 299 -12.13 2.78 -17.97
CA GLU A 299 -13.51 2.41 -18.29
C GLU A 299 -13.67 0.99 -18.85
N LEU A 300 -12.61 0.39 -19.45
CA LEU A 300 -12.65 -1.02 -19.85
C LEU A 300 -12.91 -1.96 -18.67
N LEU A 301 -12.45 -1.58 -17.49
CA LEU A 301 -12.66 -2.29 -16.23
C LEU A 301 -13.89 -1.74 -15.48
N LEU A 302 -13.99 -0.40 -15.36
CA LEU A 302 -14.95 0.24 -14.46
C LEU A 302 -16.38 0.24 -15.00
N ALA A 303 -16.58 0.32 -16.33
CA ALA A 303 -17.92 0.29 -16.89
C ALA A 303 -18.61 -1.07 -16.66
N PRO A 304 -17.99 -2.25 -16.98
CA PRO A 304 -18.55 -3.55 -16.63
C PRO A 304 -18.74 -3.76 -15.12
N ALA A 305 -17.84 -3.18 -14.30
CA ALA A 305 -17.97 -3.25 -12.84
C ALA A 305 -19.23 -2.50 -12.33
N ARG A 306 -19.47 -1.29 -12.84
CA ARG A 306 -20.68 -0.52 -12.49
C ARG A 306 -21.95 -1.22 -12.91
N GLU A 307 -21.98 -1.79 -14.13
CA GLU A 307 -23.13 -2.56 -14.59
C GLU A 307 -23.41 -3.79 -13.71
N ALA A 308 -22.38 -4.56 -13.37
CA ALA A 308 -22.52 -5.71 -12.50
C ALA A 308 -22.97 -5.30 -11.09
N PHE A 309 -22.38 -4.23 -10.55
CA PHE A 309 -22.76 -3.64 -9.27
C PHE A 309 -24.26 -3.29 -9.25
N GLN A 310 -24.74 -2.53 -10.24
CA GLN A 310 -26.13 -2.11 -10.32
C GLN A 310 -27.10 -3.29 -10.42
N ARG A 311 -26.71 -4.33 -11.16
CA ARG A 311 -27.54 -5.56 -11.27
C ARG A 311 -27.63 -6.34 -9.97
N GLN A 312 -26.58 -6.31 -9.14
CA GLN A 312 -26.48 -7.13 -7.93
C GLN A 312 -26.72 -6.36 -6.63
N LEU A 313 -26.82 -5.04 -6.69
CA LEU A 313 -27.03 -4.20 -5.51
C LEU A 313 -28.35 -4.58 -4.82
N THR A 314 -28.28 -4.91 -3.53
CA THR A 314 -29.45 -5.16 -2.70
C THR A 314 -30.27 -3.89 -2.57
N GLY A 315 -31.59 -3.99 -2.79
CA GLY A 315 -32.50 -2.83 -2.72
C GLY A 315 -32.31 -1.83 -3.88
N ARG A 316 -31.75 -2.29 -5.01
CA ARG A 316 -31.61 -1.45 -6.23
C ARG A 316 -32.91 -0.72 -6.57
N ARG A 317 -32.81 0.51 -7.07
CA ARG A 317 -33.90 1.45 -7.35
C ARG A 317 -34.63 2.01 -6.12
N HIS A 318 -34.31 1.53 -4.89
CA HIS A 318 -34.92 1.97 -3.65
C HIS A 318 -33.93 2.55 -2.64
N ARG A 319 -32.64 2.63 -3.02
CA ARG A 319 -31.57 3.22 -2.21
C ARG A 319 -30.64 4.07 -3.07
N PRO A 320 -29.89 5.01 -2.49
CA PRO A 320 -28.76 5.64 -3.16
C PRO A 320 -27.70 4.61 -3.59
N GLU A 321 -27.03 4.87 -4.70
CA GLU A 321 -25.95 4.05 -5.20
C GLU A 321 -24.62 4.71 -4.87
N ALA A 322 -23.66 3.92 -4.39
CA ALA A 322 -22.30 4.39 -4.15
C ALA A 322 -21.62 4.76 -5.48
N ALA A 323 -20.84 5.82 -5.49
CA ALA A 323 -19.97 6.13 -6.61
C ALA A 323 -18.83 5.08 -6.72
N ILE A 324 -18.48 4.68 -7.93
CA ILE A 324 -17.33 3.81 -8.22
C ILE A 324 -16.38 4.63 -9.08
N VAL A 325 -15.23 5.00 -8.48
CA VAL A 325 -14.26 5.92 -9.09
C VAL A 325 -12.86 5.32 -9.09
N ARG A 326 -12.03 5.73 -10.05
CA ARG A 326 -10.63 5.37 -10.09
C ARG A 326 -9.84 6.15 -9.03
N ALA A 327 -8.86 5.50 -8.40
CA ALA A 327 -7.87 6.13 -7.52
C ALA A 327 -7.05 7.19 -8.27
N ARG A 328 -6.70 8.28 -7.59
CA ARG A 328 -5.96 9.41 -8.20
C ARG A 328 -4.47 9.36 -7.92
N LEU A 329 -4.05 8.83 -6.78
CA LEU A 329 -2.65 8.85 -6.36
C LEU A 329 -1.83 7.68 -6.92
N GLY A 330 -2.48 6.68 -7.49
CA GLY A 330 -1.82 5.55 -8.14
C GLY A 330 -0.79 4.87 -7.23
N ASN A 331 0.38 4.59 -7.78
CA ASN A 331 1.46 3.87 -7.08
C ASN A 331 2.09 4.64 -5.90
N THR A 332 1.77 5.91 -5.71
CA THR A 332 2.30 6.70 -4.58
C THR A 332 1.36 6.73 -3.38
N ALA A 333 0.15 6.19 -3.51
CA ALA A 333 -0.88 6.24 -2.46
C ALA A 333 -0.40 5.64 -1.13
N GLY A 334 0.22 4.44 -1.16
CA GLY A 334 0.76 3.77 0.04
C GLY A 334 1.80 4.64 0.76
N LEU A 335 2.75 5.17 0.00
CA LEU A 335 3.81 6.04 0.50
C LEU A 335 3.24 7.34 1.09
N VAL A 336 2.36 8.04 0.36
CA VAL A 336 1.76 9.32 0.80
C VAL A 336 0.91 9.11 2.05
N GLY A 337 0.13 8.04 2.10
CA GLY A 337 -0.72 7.69 3.24
C GLY A 337 0.08 7.34 4.48
N ALA A 338 1.12 6.52 4.33
CA ALA A 338 2.01 6.19 5.43
C ALA A 338 2.66 7.46 6.02
N ALA A 339 3.16 8.36 5.16
CA ALA A 339 3.74 9.64 5.59
C ALA A 339 2.74 10.51 6.35
N ASP A 340 1.50 10.64 5.85
CA ASP A 340 0.48 11.48 6.51
C ASP A 340 0.00 10.86 7.83
N LEU A 341 -0.11 9.54 7.92
CA LEU A 341 -0.41 8.82 9.17
C LEU A 341 0.66 9.02 10.26
N ALA A 342 1.90 9.32 9.89
CA ALA A 342 2.99 9.66 10.81
C ALA A 342 2.97 11.13 11.26
N ARG A 343 2.28 12.02 10.56
CA ARG A 343 2.29 13.47 10.78
C ARG A 343 1.86 13.92 12.19
N PRO A 344 0.86 13.31 12.86
CA PRO A 344 0.53 13.65 14.23
C PRO A 344 1.71 13.43 15.21
N PHE A 345 2.52 12.40 14.96
CA PHE A 345 3.72 12.10 15.76
C PHE A 345 4.86 13.08 15.46
N ALA A 346 5.03 13.49 14.21
CA ALA A 346 5.95 14.53 13.81
C ALA A 346 5.68 15.86 14.52
N ARG A 347 4.40 16.26 14.63
CA ARG A 347 4.00 17.48 15.36
C ARG A 347 4.38 17.42 16.84
N ARG A 348 4.12 16.29 17.50
CA ARG A 348 4.48 16.06 18.92
C ARG A 348 5.99 16.08 19.11
N PHE A 349 6.72 15.38 18.28
CA PHE A 349 8.18 15.31 18.32
C PHE A 349 8.84 16.67 18.12
N ARG A 350 8.40 17.45 17.12
CA ARG A 350 8.89 18.81 16.88
C ARG A 350 8.68 19.72 18.09
N ARG A 351 7.48 19.67 18.71
CA ARG A 351 7.18 20.45 19.92
C ARG A 351 8.06 20.04 21.10
N ALA A 352 8.29 18.75 21.30
CA ALA A 352 9.15 18.24 22.38
C ALA A 352 10.61 18.70 22.19
N ARG A 353 11.15 18.64 20.97
CA ARG A 353 12.50 19.12 20.65
C ARG A 353 12.66 20.62 20.86
N ALA A 354 11.68 21.41 20.47
CA ALA A 354 11.69 22.86 20.69
C ALA A 354 11.76 23.19 22.19
N ARG A 355 10.89 22.56 23.02
CA ARG A 355 10.90 22.75 24.48
C ARG A 355 12.23 22.33 25.13
N ALA A 356 12.82 21.23 24.66
CA ALA A 356 14.11 20.75 25.17
C ALA A 356 15.24 21.72 24.85
N ARG A 357 15.23 22.32 23.66
CA ARG A 357 16.18 23.36 23.23
C ARG A 357 16.03 24.61 24.10
N ASP A 358 14.82 25.15 24.24
CA ASP A 358 14.56 26.36 25.04
C ASP A 358 14.99 26.16 26.50
N ARG A 359 14.77 24.95 27.05
CA ARG A 359 15.23 24.62 28.42
C ARG A 359 16.76 24.60 28.50
N ARG A 360 17.45 24.04 27.48
CA ARG A 360 18.91 23.99 27.45
C ARG A 360 19.51 25.40 27.34
N GLU A 361 18.94 26.25 26.51
CA GLU A 361 19.37 27.65 26.35
C GLU A 361 19.22 28.44 27.64
N ARG A 362 18.10 28.30 28.38
CA ARG A 362 17.90 28.91 29.71
C ARG A 362 18.89 28.39 30.74
N LEU A 363 19.22 27.12 30.76
CA LEU A 363 20.21 26.55 31.68
C LEU A 363 21.65 27.03 31.39
N LEU A 364 21.97 27.32 30.16
CA LEU A 364 23.27 27.89 29.76
C LEU A 364 23.35 29.37 30.15
N GLN A 365 22.30 30.17 29.92
CA GLN A 365 22.22 31.57 30.28
C GLN A 365 22.20 31.80 31.81
N GLY A 366 21.64 30.88 32.60
CA GLY A 366 21.62 30.96 34.07
C GLY A 366 22.90 30.43 34.76
N ARG A 367 23.91 29.96 33.98
CA ARG A 367 25.24 29.60 34.51
C ARG A 367 26.28 30.71 34.37
N ASP A 368 25.98 31.72 33.58
CA ASP A 368 26.83 32.92 33.37
C ASP A 368 26.39 34.13 34.18
N ALA A 369 25.41 33.95 35.09
CA ALA A 369 24.96 34.91 36.11
C ALA A 369 25.29 34.39 37.51
#